data_86c7602f76b7d9c483e12951fd73204c
#
_entry.id   86c7602f76b7d9c483e12951fd73204c
#
_cell.length_a   1.000
_cell.length_b   1.000
_cell.length_c   1.000
_cell.angle_alpha   90.00
_cell.angle_beta   90.00
_cell.angle_gamma   90.00
#
_symmetry.space_group_name_H-M   'P 1'
#
loop_
_entity.id
_entity.type
_entity.pdbx_description
1 polymer ?
#
loop_
_entity_poly.entity_id
_entity_poly.type
_entity_poly.pdbx_seq_one_letter_code
_entity_poly.pdbx_strand_id
1 'polypeptide(L)'
;DPWDSSTSREGRFLDLLRTRVPGAEICDLSPALDALRVLKSPAEVALIRRASELCGRAVLAAMRATKPGVWEYQLGALASYQYESSGAQGEGYRAIIAGGENAWNAHYFRNGCVLNDGDLVLMDHAPDCGYYTSDIGRMWPVNGTYSPLQCELYGFVVEYHKALLKRIRPGAMAAQVHAEAAEEMTAVVERWSFSKPLYEAAARRMLEFQGPLSHSVGMAVHDVGDYKPGPLEPGMVFAIDPQMWVPEEKLYLRCEDTVVVTGGGSENLTGFVPVELDAVEAVMREDGMLQAR
;
A
#
# COMPACT_ATOMS: atom_id res chain seq x y z
N ASP A 1 -1.13 9.40 27.25
CA ASP A 1 -1.49 10.82 27.17
C ASP A 1 -1.06 11.49 28.46
N PRO A 2 -0.23 12.58 28.44
CA PRO A 2 0.19 13.30 29.66
C PRO A 2 -0.99 13.91 30.45
N TRP A 3 -2.14 14.02 29.83
CA TRP A 3 -3.38 14.54 30.43
C TRP A 3 -4.27 13.43 31.00
N ASP A 4 -3.99 12.16 30.69
CA ASP A 4 -4.73 11.00 31.21
C ASP A 4 -3.88 10.30 32.28
N SER A 5 -4.23 10.50 33.55
CA SER A 5 -3.59 9.82 34.68
C SER A 5 -4.18 8.41 34.92
N SER A 6 -5.12 7.95 34.13
CA SER A 6 -5.71 6.63 34.29
C SER A 6 -4.74 5.53 33.85
N THR A 7 -4.61 4.49 34.65
CA THR A 7 -3.86 3.30 34.30
C THR A 7 -4.58 2.58 33.14
N SER A 8 -3.83 2.17 32.10
CA SER A 8 -4.40 1.38 31.00
C SER A 8 -5.09 0.12 31.53
N ARG A 9 -5.99 -0.45 30.74
CA ARG A 9 -6.67 -1.72 31.10
C ARG A 9 -5.65 -2.82 31.39
N GLU A 10 -4.61 -2.92 30.59
CA GLU A 10 -3.50 -3.88 30.73
C GLU A 10 -2.69 -3.57 32.00
N GLY A 11 -2.32 -2.32 32.23
CA GLY A 11 -1.62 -1.90 33.43
C GLY A 11 -2.39 -2.27 34.69
N ARG A 12 -3.71 -1.99 34.73
CA ARG A 12 -4.58 -2.37 35.81
C ARG A 12 -4.67 -3.89 36.00
N PHE A 13 -4.72 -4.65 34.94
CA PHE A 13 -4.69 -6.11 34.99
C PHE A 13 -3.38 -6.62 35.57
N LEU A 14 -2.24 -6.07 35.15
CA LEU A 14 -0.92 -6.42 35.67
C LEU A 14 -0.78 -6.11 37.16
N ASP A 15 -1.29 -4.96 37.64
CA ASP A 15 -1.27 -4.59 39.04
C ASP A 15 -2.13 -5.54 39.89
N LEU A 16 -3.30 -5.93 39.38
CA LEU A 16 -4.14 -6.95 40.02
C LEU A 16 -3.45 -8.30 40.09
N LEU A 17 -2.78 -8.69 39.02
CA LEU A 17 -2.03 -9.96 38.94
C LEU A 17 -0.88 -9.98 39.95
N ARG A 18 -0.07 -8.91 39.99
CA ARG A 18 1.01 -8.76 41.00
C ARG A 18 0.51 -8.84 42.40
N THR A 19 -0.67 -8.23 42.68
CA THR A 19 -1.29 -8.25 44.01
C THR A 19 -1.79 -9.63 44.41
N ARG A 20 -2.39 -10.38 43.48
CA ARG A 20 -3.00 -11.69 43.74
C ARG A 20 -2.03 -12.85 43.69
N VAL A 21 -0.96 -12.72 42.90
CA VAL A 21 0.06 -13.74 42.70
C VAL A 21 1.45 -13.10 42.82
N PRO A 22 1.86 -12.67 44.02
CA PRO A 22 3.07 -11.87 44.25
C PRO A 22 4.39 -12.60 43.89
N GLY A 23 4.36 -13.90 43.72
CA GLY A 23 5.53 -14.69 43.29
C GLY A 23 5.60 -14.97 41.78
N ALA A 24 4.63 -14.47 40.98
CA ALA A 24 4.65 -14.68 39.55
C ALA A 24 5.65 -13.75 38.87
N GLU A 25 6.49 -14.28 38.03
CA GLU A 25 7.28 -13.54 37.05
C GLU A 25 6.38 -13.19 35.86
N ILE A 26 6.33 -11.91 35.53
CA ILE A 26 5.54 -11.41 34.38
C ILE A 26 6.49 -11.08 33.25
N CYS A 27 6.42 -11.88 32.17
CA CYS A 27 7.25 -11.71 31.01
C CYS A 27 6.40 -11.16 29.84
N ASP A 28 7.00 -10.28 29.04
CA ASP A 28 6.41 -9.82 27.78
C ASP A 28 6.58 -10.91 26.71
N LEU A 29 5.46 -11.39 26.18
CA LEU A 29 5.43 -12.40 25.12
C LEU A 29 5.49 -11.79 23.71
N SER A 30 5.25 -10.48 23.58
CA SER A 30 5.16 -9.81 22.29
C SER A 30 6.37 -10.06 21.38
N PRO A 31 7.64 -9.95 21.87
CA PRO A 31 8.80 -10.19 20.98
C PRO A 31 8.82 -11.59 20.35
N ALA A 32 8.37 -12.61 21.10
CA ALA A 32 8.32 -13.99 20.58
C ALA A 32 7.20 -14.18 19.55
N LEU A 33 6.03 -13.58 19.81
CA LEU A 33 4.90 -13.61 18.88
C LEU A 33 5.20 -12.81 17.61
N ASP A 34 5.82 -11.65 17.75
CA ASP A 34 6.20 -10.80 16.62
C ASP A 34 7.22 -11.52 15.72
N ALA A 35 8.21 -12.19 16.30
CA ALA A 35 9.16 -12.99 15.55
C ALA A 35 8.50 -14.12 14.75
N LEU A 36 7.48 -14.78 15.31
CA LEU A 36 6.71 -15.81 14.62
C LEU A 36 5.89 -15.24 13.44
N ARG A 37 5.48 -13.98 13.51
CA ARG A 37 4.67 -13.31 12.48
C ARG A 37 5.47 -12.79 11.31
N VAL A 38 6.79 -12.62 11.43
CA VAL A 38 7.66 -12.13 10.33
C VAL A 38 7.64 -13.09 9.14
N LEU A 39 7.83 -14.38 9.39
CA LEU A 39 7.88 -15.41 8.35
C LEU A 39 6.52 -16.12 8.26
N LYS A 40 5.77 -15.85 7.20
CA LYS A 40 4.47 -16.45 6.95
C LYS A 40 4.62 -17.88 6.46
N SER A 41 3.89 -18.79 7.05
CA SER A 41 3.73 -20.15 6.54
C SER A 41 3.00 -20.17 5.18
N PRO A 42 3.06 -21.26 4.42
CA PRO A 42 2.29 -21.39 3.17
C PRO A 42 0.77 -21.18 3.35
N ALA A 43 0.21 -21.56 4.50
CA ALA A 43 -1.21 -21.36 4.80
C ALA A 43 -1.53 -19.86 5.02
N GLU A 44 -0.69 -19.13 5.72
CA GLU A 44 -0.84 -17.70 5.93
C GLU A 44 -0.68 -16.93 4.60
N VAL A 45 0.30 -17.28 3.79
CA VAL A 45 0.48 -16.71 2.44
C VAL A 45 -0.76 -16.96 1.58
N ALA A 46 -1.42 -18.13 1.70
CA ALA A 46 -2.65 -18.40 0.96
C ALA A 46 -3.81 -17.48 1.37
N LEU A 47 -3.93 -17.13 2.65
CA LEU A 47 -4.92 -16.16 3.13
C LEU A 47 -4.63 -14.74 2.62
N ILE A 48 -3.36 -14.30 2.71
CA ILE A 48 -2.94 -13.00 2.15
C ILE A 48 -3.17 -12.95 0.64
N ARG A 49 -2.87 -14.03 -0.09
CA ARG A 49 -3.17 -14.15 -1.53
C ARG A 49 -4.66 -14.00 -1.80
N ARG A 50 -5.51 -14.61 -0.99
CA ARG A 50 -6.97 -14.44 -1.12
C ARG A 50 -7.39 -13.00 -0.89
N ALA A 51 -6.85 -12.33 0.14
CA ALA A 51 -7.08 -10.90 0.37
C ALA A 51 -6.59 -10.06 -0.82
N SER A 52 -5.41 -10.37 -1.36
CA SER A 52 -4.83 -9.71 -2.55
C SER A 52 -5.70 -9.85 -3.79
N GLU A 53 -6.25 -11.04 -4.04
CA GLU A 53 -7.20 -11.26 -5.15
C GLU A 53 -8.46 -10.39 -5.01
N LEU A 54 -9.01 -10.31 -3.82
CA LEU A 54 -10.23 -9.54 -3.58
C LEU A 54 -9.98 -8.04 -3.67
N CYS A 55 -8.89 -7.55 -3.06
CA CYS A 55 -8.56 -6.12 -3.15
C CYS A 55 -8.28 -5.70 -4.58
N GLY A 56 -7.53 -6.49 -5.35
CA GLY A 56 -7.28 -6.18 -6.76
C GLY A 56 -8.55 -6.15 -7.61
N ARG A 57 -9.49 -7.08 -7.39
CA ARG A 57 -10.81 -7.05 -8.05
C ARG A 57 -11.61 -5.80 -7.69
N ALA A 58 -11.54 -5.35 -6.43
CA ALA A 58 -12.21 -4.14 -5.99
C ALA A 58 -11.60 -2.88 -6.62
N VAL A 59 -10.26 -2.81 -6.72
CA VAL A 59 -9.56 -1.72 -7.44
C VAL A 59 -9.98 -1.67 -8.90
N LEU A 60 -10.02 -2.82 -9.60
CA LEU A 60 -10.49 -2.88 -10.99
C LEU A 60 -11.95 -2.44 -11.12
N ALA A 61 -12.81 -2.82 -10.18
CA ALA A 61 -14.21 -2.37 -10.17
C ALA A 61 -14.32 -0.87 -9.91
N ALA A 62 -13.49 -0.31 -9.02
CA ALA A 62 -13.43 1.11 -8.74
C ALA A 62 -12.92 1.91 -9.95
N MET A 63 -11.86 1.45 -10.64
CA MET A 63 -11.38 2.07 -11.88
C MET A 63 -12.50 2.20 -12.91
N ARG A 64 -13.25 1.11 -13.19
CA ARG A 64 -14.40 1.11 -14.12
C ARG A 64 -15.52 2.05 -13.70
N ALA A 65 -15.73 2.21 -12.40
CA ALA A 65 -16.80 3.02 -11.85
C ALA A 65 -16.45 4.51 -11.71
N THR A 66 -15.18 4.86 -11.82
CA THR A 66 -14.69 6.23 -11.62
C THR A 66 -15.07 7.12 -12.81
N LYS A 67 -15.73 8.25 -12.49
CA LYS A 67 -16.08 9.32 -13.44
C LYS A 67 -16.14 10.65 -12.68
N PRO A 68 -15.99 11.79 -13.37
CA PRO A 68 -16.28 13.09 -12.76
C PRO A 68 -17.68 13.12 -12.15
N GLY A 69 -17.78 13.61 -10.91
CA GLY A 69 -19.04 13.67 -10.14
C GLY A 69 -19.28 12.46 -9.23
N VAL A 70 -18.51 11.37 -9.32
CA VAL A 70 -18.54 10.27 -8.34
C VAL A 70 -17.89 10.75 -7.04
N TRP A 71 -18.41 10.29 -5.90
CA TRP A 71 -17.85 10.60 -4.59
C TRP A 71 -16.85 9.53 -4.14
N GLU A 72 -15.82 9.96 -3.41
CA GLU A 72 -14.80 9.06 -2.86
C GLU A 72 -15.43 7.88 -2.08
N TYR A 73 -16.41 8.14 -1.19
CA TYR A 73 -17.07 7.07 -0.43
C TYR A 73 -17.85 6.07 -1.29
N GLN A 74 -18.26 6.44 -2.53
CA GLN A 74 -18.94 5.50 -3.41
C GLN A 74 -17.99 4.41 -3.92
N LEU A 75 -16.71 4.77 -4.20
CA LEU A 75 -15.69 3.80 -4.56
C LEU A 75 -15.36 2.89 -3.36
N GLY A 76 -15.28 3.45 -2.15
CA GLY A 76 -15.11 2.67 -0.92
C GLY A 76 -16.26 1.67 -0.70
N ALA A 77 -17.50 2.13 -0.84
CA ALA A 77 -18.70 1.27 -0.71
C ALA A 77 -18.72 0.14 -1.77
N LEU A 78 -18.29 0.44 -3.00
CA LEU A 78 -18.17 -0.56 -4.06
C LEU A 78 -17.12 -1.63 -3.70
N ALA A 79 -15.98 -1.21 -3.14
CA ALA A 79 -14.95 -2.14 -2.69
C ALA A 79 -15.46 -3.03 -1.54
N SER A 80 -16.08 -2.45 -0.51
CA SER A 80 -16.66 -3.21 0.61
C SER A 80 -17.71 -4.22 0.13
N TYR A 81 -18.56 -3.84 -0.84
CA TYR A 81 -19.49 -4.77 -1.47
C TYR A 81 -18.78 -5.95 -2.14
N GLN A 82 -17.69 -5.70 -2.88
CA GLN A 82 -16.89 -6.76 -3.52
C GLN A 82 -16.28 -7.72 -2.47
N TYR A 83 -15.81 -7.18 -1.36
CA TYR A 83 -15.21 -7.94 -0.26
C TYR A 83 -16.24 -8.85 0.41
N GLU A 84 -17.31 -8.28 0.94
CA GLU A 84 -18.31 -9.00 1.72
C GLU A 84 -19.08 -10.00 0.85
N SER A 85 -19.46 -9.63 -0.39
CA SER A 85 -20.13 -10.55 -1.32
C SER A 85 -19.24 -11.71 -1.77
N SER A 86 -17.93 -11.60 -1.58
CA SER A 86 -16.92 -12.64 -1.88
C SER A 86 -16.48 -13.43 -0.64
N GLY A 87 -17.10 -13.18 0.54
CA GLY A 87 -16.87 -13.90 1.78
C GLY A 87 -15.71 -13.40 2.62
N ALA A 88 -15.24 -12.18 2.40
CA ALA A 88 -14.34 -11.51 3.34
C ALA A 88 -15.11 -11.11 4.62
N GLN A 89 -14.39 -10.89 5.72
CA GLN A 89 -14.96 -10.58 7.03
C GLN A 89 -15.09 -9.05 7.27
N GLY A 90 -15.01 -8.27 6.21
CA GLY A 90 -15.03 -6.81 6.22
C GLY A 90 -13.73 -6.22 5.70
N GLU A 91 -13.47 -4.99 6.13
CA GLU A 91 -12.25 -4.25 5.77
C GLU A 91 -11.08 -4.68 6.67
N GLY A 92 -9.90 -4.89 6.08
CA GLY A 92 -8.66 -5.16 6.82
C GLY A 92 -8.11 -3.90 7.49
N TYR A 93 -8.41 -2.75 6.89
CA TYR A 93 -8.11 -1.42 7.41
C TYR A 93 -9.03 -0.39 6.75
N ARG A 94 -9.10 0.80 7.35
CA ARG A 94 -9.96 1.88 6.86
C ARG A 94 -9.52 2.35 5.48
N ALA A 95 -10.44 2.36 4.54
CA ALA A 95 -10.20 2.76 3.15
C ALA A 95 -9.60 4.16 3.02
N ILE A 96 -8.63 4.31 2.14
CA ILE A 96 -8.09 5.56 1.65
C ILE A 96 -8.57 5.73 0.21
N ILE A 97 -9.49 6.67 -0.01
CA ILE A 97 -9.94 7.06 -1.35
C ILE A 97 -9.77 8.57 -1.43
N ALA A 98 -8.75 9.03 -2.14
CA ALA A 98 -8.33 10.43 -2.11
C ALA A 98 -8.26 11.02 -3.52
N GLY A 99 -9.21 11.91 -3.85
CA GLY A 99 -9.23 12.66 -5.11
C GLY A 99 -8.39 13.94 -5.04
N GLY A 100 -7.61 14.23 -6.08
CA GLY A 100 -6.86 15.47 -6.22
C GLY A 100 -5.96 15.79 -5.04
N GLU A 101 -6.11 16.99 -4.46
CA GLU A 101 -5.30 17.46 -3.32
C GLU A 101 -5.47 16.63 -2.05
N ASN A 102 -6.56 15.85 -1.90
CA ASN A 102 -6.74 15.00 -0.72
C ASN A 102 -5.64 13.94 -0.60
N ALA A 103 -5.07 13.49 -1.72
CA ALA A 103 -3.97 12.53 -1.77
C ALA A 103 -2.70 13.03 -1.05
N TRP A 104 -2.54 14.36 -0.87
CA TRP A 104 -1.45 14.92 -0.08
C TRP A 104 -1.43 14.42 1.37
N ASN A 105 -2.59 14.03 1.91
CA ASN A 105 -2.67 13.33 3.19
C ASN A 105 -2.59 11.82 2.92
N ALA A 106 -1.39 11.24 2.94
CA ALA A 106 -1.16 9.85 2.57
C ALA A 106 -2.13 8.84 3.23
N HIS A 107 -2.57 9.14 4.47
CA HIS A 107 -3.61 8.40 5.19
C HIS A 107 -4.93 9.20 5.28
N TYR A 108 -5.47 9.57 4.12
CA TYR A 108 -6.74 10.30 4.03
C TYR A 108 -7.94 9.36 4.24
N PHE A 109 -8.54 9.38 5.41
CA PHE A 109 -9.65 8.50 5.80
C PHE A 109 -11.04 9.14 5.71
N ARG A 110 -11.14 10.40 5.28
CA ARG A 110 -12.43 11.10 5.26
C ARG A 110 -13.35 10.59 4.16
N ASN A 111 -12.81 10.34 2.98
CA ASN A 111 -13.50 9.83 1.79
C ASN A 111 -14.79 10.58 1.47
N GLY A 112 -14.80 11.91 1.59
CA GLY A 112 -16.03 12.69 1.61
C GLY A 112 -16.12 13.77 0.53
N CYS A 113 -15.22 13.74 -0.48
CA CYS A 113 -15.21 14.72 -1.55
C CYS A 113 -15.70 14.13 -2.88
N VAL A 114 -16.13 15.01 -3.78
CA VAL A 114 -16.45 14.67 -5.17
C VAL A 114 -15.13 14.56 -5.94
N LEU A 115 -15.05 13.57 -6.82
CA LEU A 115 -13.97 13.42 -7.78
C LEU A 115 -14.21 14.35 -8.97
N ASN A 116 -13.24 15.22 -9.26
CA ASN A 116 -13.38 16.21 -10.32
C ASN A 116 -12.67 15.78 -11.60
N ASP A 117 -13.09 16.33 -12.71
CA ASP A 117 -12.42 16.17 -13.99
C ASP A 117 -10.97 16.69 -13.90
N GLY A 118 -10.02 15.90 -14.39
CA GLY A 118 -8.59 16.23 -14.33
C GLY A 118 -7.86 15.83 -13.06
N ASP A 119 -8.56 15.42 -11.99
CA ASP A 119 -7.93 14.86 -10.77
C ASP A 119 -7.35 13.45 -11.03
N LEU A 120 -6.33 13.08 -10.25
CA LEU A 120 -6.03 11.68 -9.94
C LEU A 120 -6.83 11.26 -8.70
N VAL A 121 -7.26 10.01 -8.65
CA VAL A 121 -7.72 9.38 -7.41
C VAL A 121 -6.70 8.33 -6.97
N LEU A 122 -6.30 8.40 -5.72
CA LEU A 122 -5.60 7.33 -5.01
C LEU A 122 -6.63 6.44 -4.35
N MET A 123 -6.53 5.15 -4.55
CA MET A 123 -7.24 4.15 -3.75
C MET A 123 -6.24 3.18 -3.14
N ASP A 124 -6.38 2.99 -1.82
CA ASP A 124 -5.61 2.09 -1.01
C ASP A 124 -6.57 1.46 0.00
N HIS A 125 -6.89 0.18 -0.21
CA HIS A 125 -7.92 -0.51 0.56
C HIS A 125 -7.87 -2.02 0.29
N ALA A 126 -7.87 -2.82 1.36
CA ALA A 126 -7.93 -4.27 1.26
C ALA A 126 -8.85 -4.90 2.32
N PRO A 127 -9.36 -6.14 2.08
CA PRO A 127 -10.26 -6.85 2.98
C PRO A 127 -9.53 -7.59 4.10
N ASP A 128 -10.28 -8.01 5.12
CA ASP A 128 -9.91 -9.08 6.05
C ASP A 128 -10.36 -10.44 5.52
N CYS A 129 -9.42 -11.36 5.39
CA CYS A 129 -9.65 -12.76 5.00
C CYS A 129 -9.04 -13.69 6.04
N GLY A 130 -9.85 -14.13 7.02
CA GLY A 130 -9.40 -15.03 8.07
C GLY A 130 -8.33 -14.39 8.98
N TYR A 131 -8.52 -13.14 9.35
CA TYR A 131 -7.59 -12.29 10.11
C TYR A 131 -6.31 -11.92 9.37
N TYR A 132 -6.22 -12.12 8.06
CA TYR A 132 -5.12 -11.66 7.23
C TYR A 132 -5.63 -10.65 6.21
N THR A 133 -4.80 -9.66 5.90
CA THR A 133 -5.11 -8.65 4.90
C THR A 133 -4.06 -8.62 3.80
N SER A 134 -4.21 -7.70 2.88
CA SER A 134 -3.28 -7.34 1.82
C SER A 134 -3.06 -5.84 1.85
N ASP A 135 -2.32 -5.33 0.88
CA ASP A 135 -2.17 -3.91 0.62
C ASP A 135 -2.01 -3.65 -0.87
N ILE A 136 -2.68 -2.64 -1.38
CA ILE A 136 -2.56 -2.21 -2.76
C ILE A 136 -2.88 -0.72 -2.88
N GLY A 137 -1.95 0.05 -3.39
CA GLY A 137 -2.16 1.46 -3.74
C GLY A 137 -2.10 1.65 -5.24
N ARG A 138 -3.15 2.23 -5.82
CA ARG A 138 -3.20 2.60 -7.24
C ARG A 138 -3.70 4.02 -7.41
N MET A 139 -3.18 4.69 -8.42
CA MET A 139 -3.70 5.99 -8.83
C MET A 139 -4.13 5.96 -10.29
N TRP A 140 -5.28 6.58 -10.57
CA TRP A 140 -5.82 6.67 -11.94
C TRP A 140 -6.54 8.01 -12.16
N PRO A 141 -6.64 8.48 -13.42
CA PRO A 141 -7.29 9.73 -13.75
C PRO A 141 -8.81 9.61 -13.61
N VAL A 142 -9.44 10.57 -12.95
CA VAL A 142 -10.90 10.56 -12.73
C VAL A 142 -11.69 10.55 -14.03
N ASN A 143 -11.19 11.19 -15.08
CA ASN A 143 -11.83 11.27 -16.40
C ASN A 143 -11.45 10.15 -17.38
N GLY A 144 -10.63 9.17 -16.93
CA GLY A 144 -10.23 8.01 -17.74
C GLY A 144 -9.03 8.23 -18.66
N THR A 145 -8.39 9.39 -18.63
CA THR A 145 -7.19 9.68 -19.45
C THR A 145 -6.18 10.47 -18.65
N TYR A 146 -4.95 9.96 -18.56
CA TYR A 146 -3.87 10.64 -17.88
C TYR A 146 -3.47 11.92 -18.63
N SER A 147 -3.38 13.03 -17.92
CA SER A 147 -2.81 14.26 -18.46
C SER A 147 -1.29 14.11 -18.70
N PRO A 148 -0.67 14.96 -19.54
CA PRO A 148 0.79 14.92 -19.73
C PRO A 148 1.59 14.99 -18.42
N LEU A 149 1.14 15.79 -17.45
CA LEU A 149 1.79 15.90 -16.14
C LEU A 149 1.62 14.61 -15.32
N GLN A 150 0.45 14.00 -15.35
CA GLN A 150 0.21 12.72 -14.66
C GLN A 150 1.03 11.60 -15.28
N CYS A 151 1.15 11.55 -16.61
CA CYS A 151 2.05 10.62 -17.31
C CYS A 151 3.52 10.83 -16.89
N GLU A 152 3.95 12.08 -16.82
CA GLU A 152 5.31 12.45 -16.43
C GLU A 152 5.64 11.97 -15.01
N LEU A 153 4.81 12.30 -14.02
CA LEU A 153 5.12 12.07 -12.62
C LEU A 153 4.74 10.66 -12.16
N TYR A 154 3.49 10.23 -12.42
CA TYR A 154 3.05 8.91 -12.01
C TYR A 154 3.71 7.81 -12.82
N GLY A 155 3.95 8.04 -14.12
CA GLY A 155 4.72 7.13 -14.96
C GLY A 155 6.13 6.89 -14.41
N PHE A 156 6.81 7.92 -13.89
CA PHE A 156 8.12 7.77 -13.25
C PHE A 156 8.03 6.92 -11.95
N VAL A 157 7.00 7.12 -11.13
CA VAL A 157 6.75 6.30 -9.93
C VAL A 157 6.54 4.84 -10.30
N VAL A 158 5.77 4.57 -11.36
CA VAL A 158 5.53 3.20 -11.87
C VAL A 158 6.81 2.55 -12.36
N GLU A 159 7.66 3.26 -13.09
CA GLU A 159 8.97 2.72 -13.53
C GLU A 159 9.88 2.38 -12.34
N TYR A 160 9.93 3.24 -11.32
CA TYR A 160 10.71 2.94 -10.12
C TYR A 160 10.12 1.75 -9.32
N HIS A 161 8.81 1.66 -9.20
CA HIS A 161 8.13 0.52 -8.59
C HIS A 161 8.53 -0.80 -9.29
N LYS A 162 8.50 -0.84 -10.62
CA LYS A 162 8.94 -2.00 -11.43
C LYS A 162 10.43 -2.31 -11.22
N ALA A 163 11.27 -1.29 -11.12
CA ALA A 163 12.69 -1.45 -10.85
C ALA A 163 12.96 -2.06 -9.47
N LEU A 164 12.20 -1.69 -8.44
CA LEU A 164 12.26 -2.28 -7.11
C LEU A 164 11.83 -3.76 -7.12
N LEU A 165 10.68 -4.07 -7.71
CA LEU A 165 10.14 -5.43 -7.79
C LEU A 165 11.14 -6.43 -8.41
N LYS A 166 11.86 -6.04 -9.45
CA LYS A 166 12.88 -6.88 -10.10
C LYS A 166 14.02 -7.30 -9.19
N ARG A 167 14.25 -6.59 -8.08
CA ARG A 167 15.42 -6.75 -7.21
C ARG A 167 15.12 -7.42 -5.90
N ILE A 168 13.84 -7.60 -5.57
CA ILE A 168 13.39 -8.31 -4.37
C ILE A 168 13.70 -9.79 -4.54
N ARG A 169 14.60 -10.30 -3.70
CA ARG A 169 15.05 -11.71 -3.72
C ARG A 169 15.52 -12.14 -2.34
N PRO A 170 15.48 -13.44 -2.04
CA PRO A 170 16.03 -13.94 -0.78
C PRO A 170 17.53 -13.62 -0.66
N GLY A 171 17.97 -13.28 0.54
CA GLY A 171 19.34 -12.90 0.85
C GLY A 171 19.71 -11.45 0.56
N ALA A 172 18.89 -10.68 -0.15
CA ALA A 172 19.14 -9.26 -0.35
C ALA A 172 18.74 -8.44 0.89
N MET A 173 19.48 -7.37 1.18
CA MET A 173 19.09 -6.37 2.15
C MET A 173 18.13 -5.37 1.51
N ALA A 174 17.17 -4.82 2.27
CA ALA A 174 16.26 -3.77 1.76
C ALA A 174 17.03 -2.58 1.14
N ALA A 175 18.08 -2.11 1.82
CA ALA A 175 18.93 -1.04 1.29
C ALA A 175 19.64 -1.41 -0.02
N GLN A 176 20.01 -2.69 -0.21
CA GLN A 176 20.60 -3.17 -1.47
C GLN A 176 19.56 -3.14 -2.60
N VAL A 177 18.31 -3.55 -2.33
CA VAL A 177 17.22 -3.48 -3.32
C VAL A 177 17.01 -2.04 -3.79
N HIS A 178 16.97 -1.08 -2.85
CA HIS A 178 16.88 0.34 -3.18
C HIS A 178 18.07 0.85 -4.00
N ALA A 179 19.29 0.54 -3.58
CA ALA A 179 20.50 1.00 -4.26
C ALA A 179 20.57 0.49 -5.72
N GLU A 180 20.31 -0.81 -5.93
CA GLU A 180 20.31 -1.41 -7.27
C GLU A 180 19.17 -0.86 -8.16
N ALA A 181 17.99 -0.55 -7.59
CA ALA A 181 16.90 0.06 -8.32
C ALA A 181 17.21 1.53 -8.66
N ALA A 182 17.78 2.28 -7.72
CA ALA A 182 18.18 3.67 -7.94
C ALA A 182 19.28 3.80 -9.00
N GLU A 183 20.22 2.85 -9.06
CA GLU A 183 21.24 2.82 -10.12
C GLU A 183 20.61 2.69 -11.52
N GLU A 184 19.65 1.76 -11.73
CA GLU A 184 18.91 1.67 -12.99
C GLU A 184 18.14 2.95 -13.29
N MET A 185 17.47 3.51 -12.29
CA MET A 185 16.63 4.69 -12.44
C MET A 185 17.41 5.98 -12.63
N THR A 186 18.67 6.06 -12.23
CA THR A 186 19.54 7.21 -12.51
C THR A 186 19.65 7.45 -14.02
N ALA A 187 19.88 6.40 -14.80
CA ALA A 187 19.92 6.51 -16.26
C ALA A 187 18.54 6.83 -16.87
N VAL A 188 17.45 6.48 -16.17
CA VAL A 188 16.09 6.85 -16.57
C VAL A 188 15.86 8.35 -16.34
N VAL A 189 16.22 8.89 -15.17
CA VAL A 189 16.11 10.33 -14.85
C VAL A 189 16.79 11.20 -15.90
N GLU A 190 18.01 10.82 -16.33
CA GLU A 190 18.78 11.61 -17.31
C GLU A 190 18.10 11.76 -18.69
N ARG A 191 17.26 10.80 -19.08
CA ARG A 191 16.50 10.81 -20.33
C ARG A 191 15.02 11.11 -20.19
N TRP A 192 14.53 11.20 -18.92
CA TRP A 192 13.13 11.52 -18.64
C TRP A 192 12.88 13.00 -18.79
N SER A 193 11.84 13.37 -19.51
CA SER A 193 11.53 14.78 -19.76
C SER A 193 10.66 15.35 -18.62
N PHE A 194 11.29 15.93 -17.62
CA PHE A 194 10.57 16.66 -16.57
C PHE A 194 10.22 18.06 -17.03
N SER A 195 8.95 18.45 -16.88
CA SER A 195 8.46 19.77 -17.30
C SER A 195 8.91 20.92 -16.38
N LYS A 196 9.30 20.61 -15.14
CA LYS A 196 9.84 21.56 -14.17
C LYS A 196 11.04 20.97 -13.41
N PRO A 197 12.04 21.82 -13.07
CA PRO A 197 13.18 21.35 -12.26
C PRO A 197 12.78 20.77 -10.89
N LEU A 198 11.68 21.26 -10.29
CA LEU A 198 11.19 20.75 -9.01
C LEU A 198 10.70 19.29 -9.10
N TYR A 199 10.19 18.84 -10.25
CA TYR A 199 9.74 17.47 -10.49
C TYR A 199 10.93 16.52 -10.63
N GLU A 200 11.97 16.94 -11.36
CA GLU A 200 13.23 16.20 -11.40
C GLU A 200 13.85 16.06 -10.01
N ALA A 201 13.87 17.17 -9.24
CA ALA A 201 14.36 17.13 -7.87
C ALA A 201 13.55 16.18 -6.98
N ALA A 202 12.23 16.11 -7.14
CA ALA A 202 11.37 15.15 -6.41
C ALA A 202 11.69 13.71 -6.81
N ALA A 203 11.88 13.43 -8.11
CA ALA A 203 12.27 12.12 -8.60
C ALA A 203 13.63 11.68 -8.03
N ARG A 204 14.63 12.56 -8.03
CA ARG A 204 15.95 12.26 -7.44
C ARG A 204 15.87 12.01 -5.95
N ARG A 205 15.10 12.83 -5.19
CA ARG A 205 14.86 12.58 -3.75
C ARG A 205 14.22 11.20 -3.49
N MET A 206 13.32 10.75 -4.35
CA MET A 206 12.72 9.41 -4.24
C MET A 206 13.78 8.31 -4.39
N LEU A 207 14.75 8.46 -5.30
CA LEU A 207 15.84 7.50 -5.50
C LEU A 207 16.88 7.52 -4.38
N GLU A 208 17.01 8.62 -3.63
CA GLU A 208 17.92 8.75 -2.49
C GLU A 208 17.41 8.03 -1.23
N PHE A 209 16.17 7.55 -1.23
CA PHE A 209 15.58 6.88 -0.08
C PHE A 209 16.28 5.56 0.22
N GLN A 210 16.79 5.41 1.47
CA GLN A 210 17.54 4.25 1.95
C GLN A 210 16.82 3.51 3.09
N GLY A 211 15.52 3.77 3.26
CA GLY A 211 14.69 3.18 4.30
C GLY A 211 14.30 1.72 4.03
N PRO A 212 13.28 1.22 4.72
CA PRO A 212 12.69 -0.09 4.41
C PRO A 212 12.02 -0.09 3.03
N LEU A 213 11.73 -1.29 2.50
CA LEU A 213 10.96 -1.43 1.24
C LEU A 213 9.51 -0.95 1.38
N SER A 214 8.96 -0.93 2.54
CA SER A 214 7.82 -0.33 3.17
C SER A 214 7.59 -1.05 4.51
N HIS A 215 6.39 -1.56 4.78
CA HIS A 215 6.03 -2.25 6.03
C HIS A 215 5.66 -3.72 5.79
N SER A 216 5.77 -4.54 6.82
CA SER A 216 5.26 -5.92 6.80
C SER A 216 3.74 -5.92 6.63
N VAL A 217 3.23 -6.93 5.93
CA VAL A 217 1.79 -7.19 5.74
C VAL A 217 1.47 -8.59 6.25
N GLY A 218 0.35 -8.75 6.96
CA GLY A 218 -0.06 -10.03 7.51
C GLY A 218 -1.39 -9.96 8.23
N MET A 219 -1.39 -10.16 9.56
CA MET A 219 -2.60 -10.02 10.38
C MET A 219 -2.98 -8.55 10.61
N ALA A 220 -2.14 -7.63 10.23
CA ALA A 220 -2.43 -6.21 10.12
C ALA A 220 -1.81 -5.68 8.83
N VAL A 221 -2.34 -4.59 8.29
CA VAL A 221 -1.75 -3.93 7.11
C VAL A 221 -0.33 -3.45 7.42
N HIS A 222 -0.13 -2.80 8.56
CA HIS A 222 1.18 -2.54 9.15
C HIS A 222 1.46 -3.61 10.21
N ASP A 223 1.88 -4.78 9.75
CA ASP A 223 2.10 -5.93 10.63
C ASP A 223 3.36 -5.79 11.47
N VAL A 224 3.40 -6.54 12.57
CA VAL A 224 4.53 -6.56 13.49
C VAL A 224 5.73 -7.30 12.90
N GLY A 225 6.87 -7.11 13.55
CA GLY A 225 8.15 -7.69 13.13
C GLY A 225 8.96 -6.76 12.25
N ASP A 226 10.23 -6.65 12.55
CA ASP A 226 11.18 -5.83 11.80
C ASP A 226 12.05 -6.71 10.90
N TYR A 227 11.90 -6.58 9.58
CA TYR A 227 12.74 -7.27 8.61
C TYR A 227 13.98 -6.45 8.18
N LYS A 228 14.11 -5.20 8.66
CA LYS A 228 15.17 -4.26 8.25
C LYS A 228 16.58 -4.68 8.64
N PRO A 229 16.83 -5.24 9.84
CA PRO A 229 18.20 -5.55 10.27
C PRO A 229 18.80 -6.78 9.60
N GLY A 230 18.03 -7.55 8.85
CA GLY A 230 18.43 -8.80 8.24
C GLY A 230 18.20 -8.87 6.72
N PRO A 231 18.73 -9.90 6.08
CA PRO A 231 18.41 -10.19 4.68
C PRO A 231 16.96 -10.61 4.54
N LEU A 232 16.38 -10.37 3.37
CA LEU A 232 15.05 -10.87 3.02
C LEU A 232 15.04 -12.40 3.01
N GLU A 233 14.04 -12.98 3.66
CA GLU A 233 13.90 -14.43 3.79
C GLU A 233 12.59 -14.92 3.14
N PRO A 234 12.57 -16.15 2.59
CA PRO A 234 11.35 -16.75 2.08
C PRO A 234 10.26 -16.81 3.15
N GLY A 235 9.05 -16.38 2.81
CA GLY A 235 7.92 -16.24 3.74
C GLY A 235 7.73 -14.83 4.29
N MET A 236 8.67 -13.92 4.12
CA MET A 236 8.43 -12.50 4.40
C MET A 236 7.40 -11.93 3.42
N VAL A 237 6.41 -11.21 3.93
CA VAL A 237 5.39 -10.51 3.14
C VAL A 237 5.38 -9.05 3.56
N PHE A 238 5.44 -8.16 2.59
CA PHE A 238 5.46 -6.72 2.82
C PHE A 238 4.86 -5.94 1.63
N ALA A 239 4.46 -4.71 1.90
CA ALA A 239 4.11 -3.76 0.87
C ALA A 239 5.38 -3.19 0.22
N ILE A 240 5.29 -2.83 -1.06
CA ILE A 240 6.31 -2.06 -1.78
C ILE A 240 5.62 -0.83 -2.37
N ASP A 241 5.91 0.35 -1.83
CA ASP A 241 5.15 1.57 -2.08
C ASP A 241 6.04 2.81 -2.36
N PRO A 242 6.82 2.83 -3.44
CA PRO A 242 7.58 4.04 -3.77
C PRO A 242 6.68 5.26 -3.89
N GLN A 243 7.09 6.36 -3.23
CA GLN A 243 6.31 7.57 -3.07
C GLN A 243 7.05 8.77 -3.62
N MET A 244 6.36 9.57 -4.43
CA MET A 244 6.87 10.87 -4.88
C MET A 244 6.13 12.01 -4.18
N TRP A 245 6.89 12.90 -3.55
CA TRP A 245 6.38 14.07 -2.86
C TRP A 245 6.88 15.34 -3.53
N VAL A 246 5.97 16.23 -3.88
CA VAL A 246 6.26 17.59 -4.40
C VAL A 246 5.59 18.60 -3.46
N PRO A 247 6.22 18.96 -2.34
CA PRO A 247 5.61 19.78 -1.30
C PRO A 247 5.16 21.17 -1.78
N GLU A 248 5.89 21.74 -2.72
CA GLU A 248 5.63 23.07 -3.28
C GLU A 248 4.27 23.16 -3.98
N GLU A 249 3.78 22.02 -4.49
CA GLU A 249 2.51 21.92 -5.21
C GLU A 249 1.51 20.98 -4.51
N LYS A 250 1.85 20.47 -3.31
CA LYS A 250 1.05 19.48 -2.57
C LYS A 250 0.67 18.26 -3.42
N LEU A 251 1.62 17.80 -4.25
CA LEU A 251 1.42 16.60 -5.03
C LEU A 251 2.04 15.40 -4.31
N TYR A 252 1.26 14.34 -4.22
CA TYR A 252 1.67 13.04 -3.71
C TYR A 252 1.25 11.95 -4.69
N LEU A 253 2.18 11.07 -5.02
CA LEU A 253 1.97 9.98 -5.96
C LEU A 253 2.55 8.69 -5.37
N ARG A 254 1.81 7.59 -5.46
CA ARG A 254 2.18 6.28 -4.92
C ARG A 254 1.71 5.16 -5.85
N CYS A 255 2.53 4.14 -6.01
CA CYS A 255 2.17 2.86 -6.62
C CYS A 255 2.59 1.75 -5.65
N GLU A 256 1.66 0.87 -5.27
CA GLU A 256 1.87 -0.07 -4.18
C GLU A 256 1.37 -1.46 -4.50
N ASP A 257 2.15 -2.46 -4.11
CA ASP A 257 1.80 -3.87 -4.22
C ASP A 257 2.21 -4.66 -2.97
N THR A 258 1.46 -5.72 -2.66
CA THR A 258 1.85 -6.74 -1.68
C THR A 258 2.73 -7.80 -2.33
N VAL A 259 3.90 -8.04 -1.75
CA VAL A 259 4.92 -8.95 -2.27
C VAL A 259 5.26 -10.01 -1.23
N VAL A 260 5.39 -11.27 -1.65
CA VAL A 260 5.97 -12.34 -0.83
C VAL A 260 7.34 -12.74 -1.37
N VAL A 261 8.32 -12.87 -0.48
CA VAL A 261 9.64 -13.43 -0.80
C VAL A 261 9.50 -14.94 -0.91
N THR A 262 10.01 -15.51 -2.00
CA THR A 262 10.00 -16.96 -2.28
C THR A 262 11.41 -17.53 -2.27
N GLY A 263 11.55 -18.84 -2.32
CA GLY A 263 12.88 -19.48 -2.40
C GLY A 263 13.67 -19.14 -3.67
N GLY A 264 13.01 -18.67 -4.73
CA GLY A 264 13.64 -18.36 -6.02
C GLY A 264 13.61 -16.88 -6.41
N GLY A 265 13.04 -16.00 -5.57
CA GLY A 265 12.88 -14.58 -5.86
C GLY A 265 11.75 -13.95 -5.05
N SER A 266 10.81 -13.30 -5.72
CA SER A 266 9.61 -12.77 -5.11
C SER A 266 8.39 -13.00 -6.01
N GLU A 267 7.21 -12.93 -5.41
CA GLU A 267 5.95 -12.96 -6.12
C GLU A 267 5.13 -11.72 -5.73
N ASN A 268 4.67 -10.97 -6.72
CA ASN A 268 3.74 -9.86 -6.53
C ASN A 268 2.32 -10.42 -6.48
N LEU A 269 1.69 -10.40 -5.29
CA LEU A 269 0.36 -10.97 -5.06
C LEU A 269 -0.77 -10.11 -5.66
N THR A 270 -0.52 -8.83 -5.90
CA THR A 270 -1.46 -7.86 -6.48
C THR A 270 -1.09 -7.48 -7.92
N GLY A 271 -0.04 -8.08 -8.49
CA GLY A 271 0.52 -7.74 -9.79
C GLY A 271 -0.38 -7.98 -11.01
N PHE A 272 -1.55 -8.61 -10.84
CA PHE A 272 -2.55 -8.75 -11.91
C PHE A 272 -3.36 -7.45 -12.13
N VAL A 273 -3.30 -6.50 -11.20
CA VAL A 273 -3.89 -5.16 -11.35
C VAL A 273 -2.91 -4.28 -12.11
N PRO A 274 -3.29 -3.73 -13.26
CA PRO A 274 -2.37 -2.99 -14.11
C PRO A 274 -1.77 -1.78 -13.39
N VAL A 275 -0.50 -1.53 -13.68
CA VAL A 275 0.24 -0.32 -13.30
C VAL A 275 0.60 0.52 -14.53
N GLU A 276 0.67 -0.10 -15.72
CA GLU A 276 0.93 0.61 -16.96
C GLU A 276 -0.24 1.54 -17.29
N LEU A 277 0.07 2.79 -17.60
CA LEU A 277 -0.93 3.84 -17.72
C LEU A 277 -1.99 3.56 -18.79
N ASP A 278 -1.55 3.06 -19.96
CA ASP A 278 -2.43 2.67 -21.07
C ASP A 278 -3.35 1.49 -20.71
N ALA A 279 -2.84 0.53 -19.94
CA ALA A 279 -3.63 -0.60 -19.46
C ALA A 279 -4.67 -0.17 -18.42
N VAL A 280 -4.32 0.78 -17.52
CA VAL A 280 -5.27 1.40 -16.59
C VAL A 280 -6.38 2.14 -17.36
N GLU A 281 -6.03 2.97 -18.33
CA GLU A 281 -7.01 3.65 -19.18
C GLU A 281 -7.89 2.65 -19.96
N ALA A 282 -7.35 1.50 -20.37
CA ALA A 282 -8.13 0.45 -21.01
C ALA A 282 -9.19 -0.14 -20.07
N VAL A 283 -8.85 -0.41 -18.81
CA VAL A 283 -9.80 -0.85 -17.77
C VAL A 283 -10.89 0.20 -17.55
N MET A 284 -10.54 1.48 -17.51
CA MET A 284 -11.49 2.57 -17.26
C MET A 284 -12.50 2.77 -18.41
N ARG A 285 -12.19 2.28 -19.61
CA ARG A 285 -13.15 2.29 -20.75
C ARG A 285 -14.22 1.20 -20.66
N GLU A 286 -14.04 0.21 -19.75
CA GLU A 286 -15.04 -0.83 -19.54
C GLU A 286 -16.22 -0.31 -18.71
N ASP A 287 -17.36 -1.00 -18.79
CA ASP A 287 -18.56 -0.64 -18.03
C ASP A 287 -18.38 -0.84 -16.54
N GLY A 288 -18.70 0.17 -15.74
CA GLY A 288 -18.64 0.15 -14.28
C GLY A 288 -20.03 0.14 -13.63
N MET A 289 -20.11 -0.37 -12.39
CA MET A 289 -21.38 -0.50 -11.65
C MET A 289 -22.00 0.86 -11.23
N LEU A 290 -21.21 1.92 -11.14
CA LEU A 290 -21.67 3.26 -10.75
C LEU A 290 -21.96 4.15 -11.99
N GLN A 291 -22.22 3.57 -13.14
CA GLN A 291 -22.60 4.36 -14.30
C GLN A 291 -23.88 5.15 -14.00
N ALA A 292 -23.77 6.46 -14.17
CA ALA A 292 -24.84 7.39 -13.84
C ALA A 292 -26.17 7.00 -14.50
N ARG A 293 -27.20 7.10 -13.70
CA ARG A 293 -28.60 7.10 -14.16
C ARG A 293 -28.91 8.37 -14.95
#